data_e8e3daf319d0edb27b36063901ab6297
#
_entry.id   e8e3daf319d0edb27b36063901ab6297
#
_cell.length_a   1.000
_cell.length_b   1.000
_cell.length_c   1.000
_cell.angle_alpha   90.00
_cell.angle_beta   90.00
_cell.angle_gamma   90.00
#
_symmetry.space_group_name_H-M   'P 1'
#
loop_
_entity.id
_entity.type
_entity.pdbx_description
1 polymer ?
#
loop_
_entity_poly.entity_id
_entity_poly.type
_entity_poly.pdbx_seq_one_letter_code
_entity_poly.pdbx_strand_id
1 'polypeptide(L)'
;AVSEDTVKQMVKGALLHSSLATVGVSVSGIAGPDGGSEAKPVGTVWVGLMKKGEEPIAHCFHFTGDREEVRLKTVLRALEGLAAITQGKTPNFSDL
;
A
#
# COMPACT_ATOMS: atom_id res chain seq x y z
N ALA A 1 4.24 -13.56 -1.84
CA ALA A 1 5.30 -12.71 -2.36
C ALA A 1 4.90 -11.23 -2.31
N VAL A 2 5.90 -10.39 -2.15
CA VAL A 2 5.68 -8.95 -2.09
C VAL A 2 5.82 -8.40 -3.51
N SER A 3 4.72 -8.06 -4.13
CA SER A 3 4.75 -7.60 -5.51
C SER A 3 3.53 -6.74 -5.84
N GLU A 4 3.60 -6.10 -7.00
CA GLU A 4 2.50 -5.31 -7.53
C GLU A 4 1.24 -6.17 -7.69
N ASP A 5 1.39 -7.33 -8.29
CA ASP A 5 0.25 -8.21 -8.53
C ASP A 5 -0.39 -8.68 -7.25
N THR A 6 0.42 -8.95 -6.23
CA THR A 6 -0.09 -9.42 -4.95
C THR A 6 -1.03 -8.40 -4.34
N VAL A 7 -0.61 -7.13 -4.25
CA VAL A 7 -1.46 -6.11 -3.60
C VAL A 7 -2.68 -5.78 -4.45
N LYS A 8 -2.54 -5.84 -5.76
CA LYS A 8 -3.70 -5.62 -6.63
C LYS A 8 -4.74 -6.71 -6.44
N GLN A 9 -4.31 -7.97 -6.35
CA GLN A 9 -5.23 -9.07 -6.11
C GLN A 9 -5.85 -8.99 -4.73
N MET A 10 -5.08 -8.60 -3.73
CA MET A 10 -5.58 -8.46 -2.37
C MET A 10 -6.68 -7.42 -2.28
N VAL A 11 -6.47 -6.23 -2.84
CA VAL A 11 -7.46 -5.16 -2.75
C VAL A 11 -8.70 -5.50 -3.58
N LYS A 12 -8.51 -6.11 -4.72
CA LYS A 12 -9.62 -6.54 -5.56
C LYS A 12 -10.48 -7.57 -4.83
N GLY A 13 -9.84 -8.56 -4.20
CA GLY A 13 -10.56 -9.57 -3.44
C GLY A 13 -11.31 -8.97 -2.27
N ALA A 14 -10.71 -8.04 -1.55
CA ALA A 14 -11.36 -7.39 -0.42
C ALA A 14 -12.63 -6.66 -0.87
N LEU A 15 -12.58 -5.95 -1.98
CA LEU A 15 -13.75 -5.24 -2.49
C LEU A 15 -14.83 -6.18 -3.00
N LEU A 16 -14.45 -7.31 -3.59
CA LEU A 16 -15.42 -8.30 -4.05
C LEU A 16 -16.20 -8.92 -2.89
N HIS A 17 -15.59 -9.01 -1.73
CA HIS A 17 -16.23 -9.61 -0.55
C HIS A 17 -16.97 -8.60 0.30
N SER A 18 -17.02 -7.35 -0.11
CA SER A 18 -17.73 -6.32 0.63
C SER A 18 -18.76 -5.63 -0.26
N SER A 19 -20.03 -5.77 0.11
CA SER A 19 -21.09 -5.12 -0.66
C SER A 19 -21.21 -3.64 -0.36
N LEU A 20 -20.65 -3.18 0.76
CA LEU A 20 -20.78 -1.78 1.19
C LEU A 20 -19.56 -0.94 0.89
N ALA A 21 -18.40 -1.54 0.74
CA ALA A 21 -17.19 -0.78 0.50
C ALA A 21 -17.12 -0.28 -0.94
N THR A 22 -16.70 0.96 -1.11
CA THR A 22 -16.53 1.57 -2.43
C THR A 22 -15.06 1.78 -2.77
N VAL A 23 -14.19 1.78 -1.78
CA VAL A 23 -12.75 1.89 -1.99
C VAL A 23 -12.04 0.91 -1.06
N GLY A 24 -10.85 0.53 -1.44
CA GLY A 24 -10.06 -0.39 -0.64
C GLY A 24 -8.58 -0.11 -0.73
N VAL A 25 -7.85 -0.59 0.25
CA VAL A 25 -6.40 -0.50 0.29
C VAL A 25 -5.86 -1.84 0.77
N SER A 26 -4.74 -2.25 0.20
CA SER A 26 -4.00 -3.42 0.65
C SER A 26 -2.54 -3.06 0.84
N VAL A 27 -1.88 -3.76 1.72
CA VAL A 27 -0.47 -3.52 2.02
C VAL A 27 0.25 -4.85 2.10
N SER A 28 1.41 -4.93 1.48
CA SER A 28 2.26 -6.10 1.58
C SER A 28 3.71 -5.65 1.59
N GLY A 29 4.51 -6.18 2.50
CA GLY A 29 5.89 -5.76 2.54
C GLY A 29 6.67 -6.33 3.70
N ILE A 30 7.92 -5.94 3.75
CA ILE A 30 8.86 -6.35 4.78
C ILE A 30 9.06 -5.15 5.70
N ALA A 31 8.60 -5.28 6.92
CA ALA A 31 8.66 -4.19 7.88
C ALA A 31 9.41 -4.54 9.15
N GLY A 32 10.03 -5.70 9.21
CA GLY A 32 10.72 -6.14 10.40
C GLY A 32 12.22 -6.30 10.20
N PRO A 33 12.99 -6.32 11.27
CA PRO A 33 14.44 -6.49 11.15
C PRO A 33 14.83 -7.82 10.54
N ASP A 34 13.99 -8.84 10.70
CA ASP A 34 14.29 -10.16 10.14
C ASP A 34 14.08 -10.21 8.64
N GLY A 35 13.39 -9.26 8.06
CA GLY A 35 13.11 -9.25 6.66
C GLY A 35 14.12 -8.50 5.83
N GLY A 36 15.09 -7.85 6.45
CA GLY A 36 16.09 -7.07 5.76
C GLY A 36 17.48 -7.52 6.08
N SER A 37 18.42 -7.16 5.23
CA SER A 37 19.83 -7.39 5.51
C SER A 37 20.42 -6.17 6.21
N GLU A 38 21.60 -6.32 6.78
CA GLU A 38 22.27 -5.22 7.43
C GLU A 38 22.61 -4.09 6.46
N ALA A 39 22.85 -4.45 5.21
CA ALA A 39 23.23 -3.47 4.20
C ALA A 39 22.03 -2.72 3.63
N LYS A 40 20.84 -3.20 3.89
CA LYS A 40 19.63 -2.59 3.35
C LYS A 40 18.65 -2.29 4.45
N PRO A 41 18.20 -1.07 4.56
CA PRO A 41 17.12 -0.75 5.49
C PRO A 41 15.90 -1.58 5.15
N VAL A 42 15.20 -2.05 6.15
CA VAL A 42 13.91 -2.70 5.92
C VAL A 42 12.91 -1.64 5.48
N GLY A 43 11.87 -2.06 4.80
CA GLY A 43 10.82 -1.11 4.49
C GLY A 43 10.39 -1.08 3.04
N THR A 44 10.64 -2.15 2.30
CA THR A 44 10.03 -2.27 0.97
C THR A 44 8.57 -2.65 1.17
N VAL A 45 7.67 -1.75 0.79
CA VAL A 45 6.24 -1.90 1.03
C VAL A 45 5.48 -1.61 -0.25
N TRP A 46 4.61 -2.53 -0.63
CA TRP A 46 3.67 -2.32 -1.73
C TRP A 46 2.31 -1.93 -1.16
N VAL A 47 1.71 -0.91 -1.74
CA VAL A 47 0.37 -0.47 -1.37
C VAL A 47 -0.51 -0.57 -2.59
N GLY A 48 -1.61 -1.30 -2.46
CA GLY A 48 -2.61 -1.41 -3.51
C GLY A 48 -3.83 -0.59 -3.15
N LEU A 49 -4.39 0.10 -4.13
CA LEU A 49 -5.56 0.94 -3.95
C LEU A 49 -6.55 0.64 -5.07
N MET A 50 -7.82 0.64 -4.74
CA MET A 50 -8.85 0.39 -5.75
C MET A 50 -10.14 1.09 -5.39
N LYS A 51 -10.77 1.69 -6.39
CA LYS A 51 -12.14 2.16 -6.29
C LYS A 51 -13.01 1.14 -7.01
N LYS A 52 -14.11 0.76 -6.40
CA LYS A 52 -15.00 -0.26 -6.95
C LYS A 52 -15.43 0.11 -8.36
N GLY A 53 -15.28 -0.82 -9.29
CA GLY A 53 -15.57 -0.59 -10.68
C GLY A 53 -14.42 -0.04 -11.51
N GLU A 54 -13.30 0.24 -10.88
CA GLU A 54 -12.10 0.73 -11.57
C GLU A 54 -10.96 -0.25 -11.40
N GLU A 55 -9.92 -0.07 -12.20
CA GLU A 55 -8.75 -0.94 -12.10
C GLU A 55 -7.96 -0.64 -10.84
N PRO A 56 -7.42 -1.66 -10.19
CA PRO A 56 -6.55 -1.43 -9.04
C PRO A 56 -5.24 -0.78 -9.45
N ILE A 57 -4.70 0.03 -8.56
CA ILE A 57 -3.36 0.60 -8.75
C ILE A 57 -2.46 0.14 -7.62
N ALA A 58 -1.16 0.14 -7.86
CA ALA A 58 -0.20 -0.27 -6.86
C ALA A 58 1.02 0.64 -6.89
N HIS A 59 1.61 0.83 -5.74
CA HIS A 59 2.82 1.63 -5.64
C HIS A 59 3.78 0.98 -4.65
N CYS A 60 5.06 1.01 -4.98
CA CYS A 60 6.10 0.45 -4.14
C CYS A 60 6.85 1.57 -3.45
N PHE A 61 6.95 1.47 -2.14
CA PHE A 61 7.69 2.42 -1.32
C PHE A 61 8.93 1.76 -0.75
N HIS A 62 9.97 2.56 -0.58
CA HIS A 62 11.19 2.14 0.09
C HIS A 62 11.41 3.07 1.27
N PHE A 63 10.80 2.76 2.39
CA PHE A 63 10.93 3.57 3.59
C PHE A 63 12.20 3.23 4.34
N THR A 64 12.78 4.23 4.97
CA THR A 64 13.92 4.03 5.87
C THR A 64 13.44 4.20 7.30
N GLY A 65 14.19 3.64 8.22
CA GLY A 65 13.88 3.73 9.63
C GLY A 65 13.65 2.37 10.25
N ASP A 66 13.27 2.37 11.52
CA ASP A 66 12.99 1.13 12.20
C ASP A 66 11.57 0.64 11.85
N ARG A 67 11.19 -0.48 12.46
CA ARG A 67 9.90 -1.11 12.18
C ARG A 67 8.71 -0.18 12.43
N GLU A 68 8.75 0.55 13.55
CA GLU A 68 7.68 1.47 13.90
C GLU A 68 7.56 2.62 12.92
N GLU A 69 8.70 3.16 12.50
CA GLU A 69 8.72 4.25 11.54
C GLU A 69 8.17 3.79 10.18
N VAL A 70 8.56 2.60 9.75
CA VAL A 70 8.06 2.05 8.48
C VAL A 70 6.55 1.85 8.56
N ARG A 71 6.06 1.33 9.68
CA ARG A 71 4.61 1.12 9.85
C ARG A 71 3.85 2.44 9.80
N LEU A 72 4.33 3.46 10.52
CA LEU A 72 3.68 4.75 10.52
C LEU A 72 3.68 5.39 9.14
N LYS A 73 4.80 5.34 8.45
CA LYS A 73 4.89 5.88 7.09
C LYS A 73 3.95 5.16 6.14
N THR A 74 3.85 3.84 6.27
CA THR A 74 2.95 3.04 5.45
C THR A 74 1.50 3.44 5.67
N VAL A 75 1.09 3.59 6.93
CA VAL A 75 -0.28 3.99 7.25
C VAL A 75 -0.59 5.37 6.67
N LEU A 76 0.33 6.31 6.82
CA LEU A 76 0.13 7.65 6.30
C LEU A 76 -0.04 7.65 4.78
N ARG A 77 0.80 6.90 4.07
CA ARG A 77 0.70 6.85 2.61
C ARG A 77 -0.56 6.14 2.16
N ALA A 78 -0.95 5.09 2.84
CA ALA A 78 -2.18 4.38 2.54
C ALA A 78 -3.40 5.30 2.70
N LEU A 79 -3.43 6.07 3.79
CA LEU A 79 -4.53 6.99 4.04
C LEU A 79 -4.56 8.13 3.01
N GLU A 80 -3.40 8.65 2.64
CA GLU A 80 -3.34 9.67 1.60
C GLU A 80 -3.85 9.15 0.27
N GLY A 81 -3.48 7.91 -0.06
CA GLY A 81 -3.96 7.29 -1.28
C GLY A 81 -5.46 7.08 -1.28
N LEU A 82 -6.00 6.59 -0.16
CA LEU A 82 -7.44 6.41 -0.03
C LEU A 82 -8.19 7.73 -0.17
N ALA A 83 -7.69 8.78 0.47
CA ALA A 83 -8.32 10.09 0.37
C ALA A 83 -8.33 10.57 -1.08
N ALA A 84 -7.24 10.38 -1.79
CA ALA A 84 -7.16 10.80 -3.19
C ALA A 84 -8.16 10.08 -4.06
N ILE A 85 -8.20 8.75 -4.00
CA ILE A 85 -9.12 7.99 -4.87
C ILE A 85 -10.57 8.21 -4.49
N THR A 86 -10.86 8.47 -3.23
CA THR A 86 -12.21 8.79 -2.78
C THR A 86 -12.68 10.10 -3.40
N GLN A 87 -11.76 11.04 -3.61
CA GLN A 87 -12.05 12.31 -4.23
C GLN A 87 -11.98 12.27 -5.75
N GLY A 88 -11.76 11.09 -6.33
CA GLY A 88 -11.64 10.95 -7.78
C GLY A 88 -10.30 11.42 -8.33
N LYS A 89 -9.30 11.54 -7.47
CA LYS A 89 -7.96 11.99 -7.87
C LYS A 89 -7.01 10.82 -7.93
N THR A 90 -5.96 10.96 -8.76
CA THR A 90 -4.89 9.99 -8.78
C THR A 90 -3.95 10.27 -7.63
N PRO A 91 -3.63 9.27 -6.79
CA PRO A 91 -2.68 9.48 -5.70
C PRO A 91 -1.32 9.93 -6.24
N ASN A 92 -0.74 10.91 -5.59
CA ASN A 92 0.58 11.41 -5.94
C ASN A 92 1.55 11.09 -4.81
N PHE A 93 2.42 10.14 -5.04
CA PHE A 93 3.39 9.70 -4.05
C PHE A 93 4.80 10.23 -4.31
N SER A 94 4.94 11.13 -5.26
CA SER A 94 6.27 11.57 -5.69
C SER A 94 7.00 12.42 -4.65
N ASP A 95 6.28 12.95 -3.67
CA ASP A 95 6.87 13.78 -2.63
C ASP A 95 7.47 12.96 -1.48
N LEU A 96 7.51 11.69 -1.62
CA LEU A 96 8.02 10.80 -0.57
C LEU A 96 9.50 10.49 -0.72
#